data_26599494cf55d5fd9fd69f821f2efbcf
#
_entry.id   26599494cf55d5fd9fd69f821f2efbcf
#
_cell.length_a   1.000
_cell.length_b   1.000
_cell.length_c   1.000
_cell.angle_alpha   90.00
_cell.angle_beta   90.00
_cell.angle_gamma   90.00
#
_symmetry.space_group_name_H-M   'P 1'
#
loop_
_entity.id
_entity.type
_entity.pdbx_description
1 polymer ?
#
loop_
_entity_poly.entity_id
_entity_poly.type
_entity_poly.pdbx_seq_one_letter_code
_entity_poly.pdbx_strand_id
1 'polypeptide(L)'
;MGGHFNIGIDHISVVQERDTVMFSVIFEVHPDQGKLDDYLGSAEVLRPQLERIEGFVDNVRYKSLTREGWILSLSSWRDEKSLVRWRTQRGHYEVQQRGRDEMLADYHLRVGQITGDNHVPAGQLLGEQRLDETEVGEGTTVTLINATRPAEWKETSNPYDCAEWLGLNPWATDSTSWDIFDAVLTPGDLILLISWKDAASAQAFEDVLAPNDKARIRTVRIVRDYGKYDRREAPQYFTDSKGGERLHG
;
A
#
# COMPACT_ATOMS: atom_id res chain seq x y z
N MET A 1 64.94 6.15 -29.93
CA MET A 1 63.85 5.17 -29.95
C MET A 1 63.04 5.41 -28.67
N GLY A 2 61.99 6.18 -28.80
CA GLY A 2 61.10 6.50 -27.68
C GLY A 2 59.83 5.69 -27.75
N GLY A 3 59.61 4.81 -26.77
CA GLY A 3 58.35 4.07 -26.61
C GLY A 3 57.37 4.86 -25.77
N HIS A 4 56.29 5.28 -26.35
CA HIS A 4 55.11 5.81 -25.66
C HIS A 4 54.29 4.66 -25.13
N PHE A 5 54.21 4.51 -23.79
CA PHE A 5 53.18 3.70 -23.15
C PHE A 5 51.89 4.52 -23.00
N ASN A 6 50.88 4.12 -23.73
CA ASN A 6 49.53 4.66 -23.62
C ASN A 6 48.79 3.83 -22.57
N ILE A 7 48.59 4.41 -21.40
CA ILE A 7 47.78 3.80 -20.33
C ILE A 7 46.32 4.20 -20.62
N GLY A 8 45.58 3.25 -21.22
CA GLY A 8 44.14 3.34 -21.34
C GLY A 8 43.49 3.32 -19.97
N ILE A 9 42.90 4.43 -19.58
CA ILE A 9 42.05 4.50 -18.38
C ILE A 9 40.68 3.95 -18.82
N ASP A 10 40.46 2.68 -18.46
CA ASP A 10 39.12 2.10 -18.54
C ASP A 10 38.21 2.87 -17.58
N HIS A 11 37.33 3.70 -18.14
CA HIS A 11 36.20 4.23 -17.42
C HIS A 11 35.25 3.07 -17.06
N ILE A 12 35.48 2.46 -15.92
CA ILE A 12 34.50 1.65 -15.26
C ILE A 12 33.37 2.61 -14.87
N SER A 13 32.29 2.64 -15.64
CA SER A 13 31.04 3.24 -15.23
C SER A 13 30.52 2.46 -14.02
N VAL A 14 30.88 2.92 -12.83
CA VAL A 14 30.18 2.53 -11.61
C VAL A 14 28.79 3.10 -11.76
N VAL A 15 27.86 2.27 -12.25
CA VAL A 15 26.43 2.55 -12.10
C VAL A 15 26.21 2.52 -10.60
N GLN A 16 26.15 3.70 -10.01
CA GLN A 16 25.75 3.88 -8.64
C GLN A 16 24.30 3.38 -8.59
N GLU A 17 24.10 2.15 -8.08
CA GLU A 17 22.78 1.69 -7.69
C GLU A 17 22.23 2.76 -6.76
N ARG A 18 21.27 3.53 -7.25
CA ARG A 18 20.61 4.54 -6.44
C ARG A 18 19.83 3.76 -5.40
N ASP A 19 20.13 4.01 -4.14
CA ASP A 19 19.37 3.54 -3.00
C ASP A 19 17.87 3.80 -3.27
N THR A 20 17.11 2.73 -3.51
CA THR A 20 15.70 2.85 -3.88
C THR A 20 14.86 2.65 -2.65
N VAL A 21 14.13 3.69 -2.26
CA VAL A 21 13.19 3.63 -1.15
C VAL A 21 11.89 2.99 -1.62
N MET A 22 11.51 1.91 -0.97
CA MET A 22 10.28 1.18 -1.30
C MET A 22 9.02 1.96 -0.93
N PHE A 23 8.04 1.89 -1.81
CA PHE A 23 6.70 2.44 -1.60
C PHE A 23 5.64 1.35 -1.59
N SER A 24 4.56 1.63 -0.87
CA SER A 24 3.37 0.78 -0.85
C SER A 24 2.13 1.60 -1.17
N VAL A 25 1.19 0.99 -1.90
CA VAL A 25 -0.18 1.50 -2.04
C VAL A 25 -1.10 0.56 -1.29
N ILE A 26 -1.76 1.09 -0.29
CA ILE A 26 -2.76 0.43 0.54
C ILE A 26 -4.12 0.94 0.03
N PHE A 27 -4.81 0.13 -0.76
CA PHE A 27 -6.06 0.51 -1.38
C PHE A 27 -7.18 -0.40 -0.87
N GLU A 28 -7.93 0.09 0.09
CA GLU A 28 -9.11 -0.55 0.63
C GLU A 28 -10.32 -0.10 -0.18
N VAL A 29 -11.12 -1.04 -0.68
CA VAL A 29 -12.28 -0.76 -1.51
C VAL A 29 -13.49 -1.53 -1.04
N HIS A 30 -14.65 -0.90 -1.15
CA HIS A 30 -15.95 -1.51 -0.98
C HIS A 30 -16.72 -1.39 -2.30
N PRO A 31 -16.76 -2.43 -3.14
CA PRO A 31 -17.57 -2.41 -4.35
C PRO A 31 -19.07 -2.25 -4.03
N ASP A 32 -19.79 -1.59 -4.90
CA ASP A 32 -21.25 -1.55 -4.85
C ASP A 32 -21.85 -2.97 -4.91
N GLN A 33 -23.06 -3.12 -4.42
CA GLN A 33 -23.74 -4.41 -4.39
C GLN A 33 -23.78 -5.03 -5.80
N GLY A 34 -23.27 -6.25 -5.95
CA GLY A 34 -23.20 -6.97 -7.23
C GLY A 34 -22.07 -6.51 -8.14
N LYS A 35 -21.18 -5.60 -7.70
CA LYS A 35 -20.06 -5.06 -8.51
C LYS A 35 -18.70 -5.67 -8.20
N LEU A 36 -18.63 -6.62 -7.29
CA LEU A 36 -17.37 -7.26 -6.93
C LEU A 36 -16.68 -7.94 -8.12
N ASP A 37 -17.45 -8.69 -8.92
CA ASP A 37 -16.89 -9.40 -10.09
C ASP A 37 -16.44 -8.41 -11.18
N ASP A 38 -17.20 -7.31 -11.40
CA ASP A 38 -16.81 -6.23 -12.33
C ASP A 38 -15.49 -5.57 -11.88
N TYR A 39 -15.32 -5.33 -10.57
CA TYR A 39 -14.11 -4.78 -9.98
C TYR A 39 -12.91 -5.76 -10.16
N LEU A 40 -13.08 -7.02 -9.79
CA LEU A 40 -12.03 -8.03 -9.92
C LEU A 40 -11.66 -8.29 -11.39
N GLY A 41 -12.64 -8.36 -12.30
CA GLY A 41 -12.41 -8.50 -13.74
C GLY A 41 -11.65 -7.30 -14.33
N SER A 42 -11.97 -6.07 -13.93
CA SER A 42 -11.21 -4.88 -14.33
C SER A 42 -9.77 -4.92 -13.86
N ALA A 43 -9.54 -5.42 -12.66
CA ALA A 43 -8.21 -5.58 -12.09
C ALA A 43 -7.40 -6.67 -12.79
N GLU A 44 -8.04 -7.76 -13.24
CA GLU A 44 -7.39 -8.82 -14.02
C GLU A 44 -6.95 -8.31 -15.40
N VAL A 45 -7.80 -7.55 -16.09
CA VAL A 45 -7.46 -6.91 -17.38
C VAL A 45 -6.27 -5.96 -17.27
N LEU A 46 -6.15 -5.25 -16.16
CA LEU A 46 -5.03 -4.32 -15.92
C LEU A 46 -3.72 -5.01 -15.50
N ARG A 47 -3.78 -6.22 -14.96
CA ARG A 47 -2.62 -6.93 -14.41
C ARG A 47 -1.44 -7.03 -15.38
N PRO A 48 -1.60 -7.43 -16.68
CA PRO A 48 -0.47 -7.51 -17.60
C PRO A 48 0.19 -6.16 -17.89
N GLN A 49 -0.55 -5.05 -17.74
CA GLN A 49 -0.02 -3.70 -17.93
C GLN A 49 0.73 -3.25 -16.68
N LEU A 50 0.21 -3.57 -15.49
CA LEU A 50 0.83 -3.31 -14.20
C LEU A 50 2.20 -4.01 -14.09
N GLU A 51 2.26 -5.31 -14.44
CA GLU A 51 3.48 -6.13 -14.38
C GLU A 51 4.59 -5.66 -15.31
N ARG A 52 4.27 -4.85 -16.34
CA ARG A 52 5.26 -4.25 -17.26
C ARG A 52 5.82 -2.92 -16.77
N ILE A 53 5.27 -2.35 -15.71
CA ILE A 53 5.78 -1.09 -15.17
C ILE A 53 7.12 -1.36 -14.48
N GLU A 54 8.18 -0.72 -14.97
CA GLU A 54 9.49 -0.81 -14.33
C GLU A 54 9.41 -0.32 -12.87
N GLY A 55 9.87 -1.16 -11.94
CA GLY A 55 9.83 -0.89 -10.51
C GLY A 55 8.54 -1.35 -9.80
N PHE A 56 7.61 -1.98 -10.52
CA PHE A 56 6.56 -2.78 -9.88
C PHE A 56 7.18 -4.01 -9.20
N VAL A 57 6.76 -4.31 -7.98
CA VAL A 57 7.26 -5.45 -7.20
C VAL A 57 6.19 -6.52 -7.10
N ASP A 58 5.06 -6.20 -6.49
CA ASP A 58 3.94 -7.12 -6.31
C ASP A 58 2.59 -6.38 -6.17
N ASN A 59 1.51 -7.14 -6.30
CA ASN A 59 0.17 -6.72 -5.93
C ASN A 59 -0.64 -7.92 -5.46
N VAL A 60 -1.06 -7.90 -4.22
CA VAL A 60 -1.89 -8.95 -3.60
C VAL A 60 -3.24 -8.37 -3.20
N ARG A 61 -4.30 -9.14 -3.41
CA ARG A 61 -5.65 -8.82 -2.97
C ARG A 61 -6.08 -9.72 -1.84
N TYR A 62 -6.73 -9.09 -0.87
CA TYR A 62 -7.19 -9.75 0.35
C TYR A 62 -8.65 -9.36 0.59
N LYS A 63 -9.42 -10.28 1.18
CA LYS A 63 -10.78 -10.02 1.70
C LYS A 63 -10.69 -9.65 3.16
N SER A 64 -11.38 -8.60 3.58
CA SER A 64 -11.52 -8.28 4.99
C SER A 64 -12.29 -9.38 5.72
N LEU A 65 -11.81 -9.72 6.90
CA LEU A 65 -12.48 -10.69 7.80
C LEU A 65 -13.36 -9.98 8.84
N THR A 66 -13.22 -8.65 9.01
CA THR A 66 -14.00 -7.85 9.95
C THR A 66 -15.10 -7.04 9.26
N ARG A 67 -14.89 -6.65 7.99
CA ARG A 67 -15.80 -5.80 7.21
C ARG A 67 -16.29 -6.52 5.95
N GLU A 68 -17.55 -6.93 5.96
CA GLU A 68 -18.14 -7.62 4.82
C GLU A 68 -18.04 -6.80 3.54
N GLY A 69 -17.63 -7.44 2.44
CA GLY A 69 -17.52 -6.83 1.11
C GLY A 69 -16.28 -5.95 0.89
N TRP A 70 -15.48 -5.68 1.93
CA TRP A 70 -14.25 -4.91 1.77
C TRP A 70 -13.10 -5.75 1.24
N ILE A 71 -12.36 -5.18 0.30
CA ILE A 71 -11.16 -5.76 -0.33
C ILE A 71 -9.99 -4.83 -0.10
N LEU A 72 -8.86 -5.37 0.30
CA LEU A 72 -7.58 -4.68 0.30
C LEU A 72 -6.82 -5.08 -0.97
N SER A 73 -6.42 -4.11 -1.79
CA SER A 73 -5.41 -4.26 -2.84
C SER A 73 -4.13 -3.61 -2.36
N LEU A 74 -3.15 -4.43 -2.01
CA LEU A 74 -1.85 -4.00 -1.53
C LEU A 74 -0.82 -4.18 -2.62
N SER A 75 -0.15 -3.10 -3.04
CA SER A 75 0.93 -3.17 -4.01
C SER A 75 2.22 -2.56 -3.48
N SER A 76 3.34 -3.17 -3.87
CA SER A 76 4.69 -2.75 -3.50
C SER A 76 5.45 -2.26 -4.73
N TRP A 77 6.25 -1.21 -4.54
CA TRP A 77 6.95 -0.49 -5.60
C TRP A 77 8.38 -0.21 -5.18
N ARG A 78 9.32 -0.32 -6.14
CA ARG A 78 10.73 -0.03 -5.92
C ARG A 78 10.97 1.45 -5.54
N ASP A 79 10.16 2.37 -6.10
CA ASP A 79 10.28 3.80 -5.88
C ASP A 79 8.95 4.53 -6.18
N GLU A 80 8.83 5.78 -5.72
CA GLU A 80 7.64 6.61 -5.97
C GLU A 80 7.43 6.89 -7.47
N LYS A 81 8.49 7.03 -8.24
CA LYS A 81 8.42 7.33 -9.67
C LYS A 81 7.73 6.21 -10.45
N SER A 82 8.00 4.96 -10.10
CA SER A 82 7.36 3.79 -10.68
C SER A 82 5.86 3.76 -10.38
N LEU A 83 5.49 4.02 -9.15
CA LEU A 83 4.10 4.18 -8.72
C LEU A 83 3.39 5.30 -9.48
N VAL A 84 4.02 6.46 -9.65
CA VAL A 84 3.46 7.60 -10.39
C VAL A 84 3.26 7.24 -11.87
N ARG A 85 4.20 6.52 -12.51
CA ARG A 85 4.04 6.03 -13.89
C ARG A 85 2.79 5.16 -14.04
N TRP A 86 2.55 4.24 -13.10
CA TRP A 86 1.34 3.42 -13.12
C TRP A 86 0.08 4.25 -12.96
N ARG A 87 0.05 5.15 -11.99
CA ARG A 87 -1.10 6.01 -11.74
C ARG A 87 -1.49 6.85 -12.95
N THR A 88 -0.52 7.35 -13.70
CA THR A 88 -0.73 8.23 -14.86
C THR A 88 -0.88 7.46 -16.18
N GLN A 89 -0.76 6.14 -16.16
CA GLN A 89 -0.96 5.31 -17.35
C GLN A 89 -2.43 5.39 -17.78
N ARG A 90 -2.65 5.67 -19.08
CA ARG A 90 -3.99 5.98 -19.62
C ARG A 90 -5.04 4.92 -19.31
N GLY A 91 -4.75 3.65 -19.56
CA GLY A 91 -5.72 2.57 -19.33
C GLY A 91 -6.10 2.43 -17.86
N HIS A 92 -5.11 2.61 -16.95
CA HIS A 92 -5.36 2.62 -15.53
C HIS A 92 -6.20 3.82 -15.09
N TYR A 93 -5.94 5.01 -15.64
CA TYR A 93 -6.71 6.21 -15.35
C TYR A 93 -8.20 6.05 -15.74
N GLU A 94 -8.48 5.51 -16.91
CA GLU A 94 -9.86 5.25 -17.39
C GLU A 94 -10.61 4.28 -16.46
N VAL A 95 -9.94 3.23 -15.99
CA VAL A 95 -10.51 2.28 -15.01
C VAL A 95 -10.70 2.92 -13.64
N GLN A 96 -9.78 3.79 -13.19
CA GLN A 96 -9.95 4.53 -11.94
C GLN A 96 -11.18 5.44 -11.96
N GLN A 97 -11.41 6.15 -13.08
CA GLN A 97 -12.59 7.00 -13.24
C GLN A 97 -13.86 6.16 -13.16
N ARG A 98 -13.96 5.12 -13.99
CA ARG A 98 -15.11 4.22 -13.99
C ARG A 98 -15.33 3.54 -12.63
N GLY A 99 -14.24 3.16 -11.96
CA GLY A 99 -14.29 2.60 -10.61
C GLY A 99 -15.01 3.51 -9.62
N ARG A 100 -14.60 4.79 -9.57
CA ARG A 100 -15.21 5.78 -8.67
C ARG A 100 -16.69 6.05 -8.99
N ASP A 101 -17.00 6.14 -10.27
CA ASP A 101 -18.31 6.64 -10.72
C ASP A 101 -19.36 5.52 -10.75
N GLU A 102 -18.97 4.26 -10.99
CA GLU A 102 -19.90 3.20 -11.34
C GLU A 102 -19.75 1.88 -10.54
N MET A 103 -18.63 1.68 -9.84
CA MET A 103 -18.34 0.36 -9.26
C MET A 103 -18.08 0.36 -7.75
N LEU A 104 -17.66 1.48 -7.17
CA LEU A 104 -17.25 1.51 -5.77
C LEU A 104 -18.23 2.32 -4.92
N ALA A 105 -18.81 1.68 -3.91
CA ALA A 105 -19.60 2.34 -2.88
C ALA A 105 -18.71 3.26 -2.04
N ASP A 106 -17.52 2.76 -1.68
CA ASP A 106 -16.52 3.50 -0.91
C ASP A 106 -15.11 3.01 -1.19
N TYR A 107 -14.11 3.80 -0.85
CA TYR A 107 -12.71 3.40 -0.83
C TYR A 107 -11.87 4.32 0.06
N HIS A 108 -10.76 3.77 0.55
CA HIS A 108 -9.70 4.48 1.25
C HIS A 108 -8.36 4.13 0.59
N LEU A 109 -7.65 5.12 0.06
CA LEU A 109 -6.36 4.94 -0.59
C LEU A 109 -5.27 5.68 0.16
N ARG A 110 -4.26 4.92 0.58
CA ARG A 110 -3.06 5.46 1.21
C ARG A 110 -1.84 5.09 0.38
N VAL A 111 -0.96 6.05 0.18
CA VAL A 111 0.36 5.86 -0.39
C VAL A 111 1.37 6.14 0.70
N GLY A 112 2.32 5.25 0.89
CA GLY A 112 3.35 5.43 1.89
C GLY A 112 4.70 4.88 1.46
N GLN A 113 5.74 5.35 2.11
CA GLN A 113 7.08 4.80 2.00
C GLN A 113 7.31 3.79 3.14
N ILE A 114 7.96 2.66 2.80
CA ILE A 114 8.28 1.62 3.75
C ILE A 114 9.53 2.05 4.52
N THR A 115 9.37 2.35 5.80
CA THR A 115 10.44 2.82 6.70
C THR A 115 11.00 1.72 7.58
N GLY A 116 10.24 0.63 7.77
CA GLY A 116 10.64 -0.57 8.48
C GLY A 116 10.21 -1.84 7.73
N ASP A 117 11.07 -2.86 7.69
CA ASP A 117 10.77 -4.19 7.12
C ASP A 117 11.75 -5.20 7.71
N ASN A 118 11.26 -6.22 8.39
CA ASN A 118 12.11 -7.28 8.94
C ASN A 118 12.59 -8.30 7.88
N HIS A 119 12.08 -8.19 6.62
CA HIS A 119 12.48 -9.02 5.48
C HIS A 119 12.72 -8.14 4.24
N VAL A 120 13.69 -7.24 4.32
CA VAL A 120 14.04 -6.35 3.20
C VAL A 120 14.46 -7.18 1.98
N PRO A 121 13.83 -7.02 0.80
CA PRO A 121 14.23 -7.72 -0.41
C PRO A 121 15.68 -7.38 -0.81
N ALA A 122 16.39 -8.35 -1.38
CA ALA A 122 17.76 -8.14 -1.85
C ALA A 122 17.86 -6.97 -2.84
N GLY A 123 18.85 -6.11 -2.66
CA GLY A 123 19.06 -4.93 -3.51
C GLY A 123 18.14 -3.74 -3.22
N GLN A 124 17.36 -3.79 -2.13
CA GLN A 124 16.54 -2.68 -1.67
C GLN A 124 17.03 -2.16 -0.32
N LEU A 125 16.83 -0.88 -0.08
CA LEU A 125 17.15 -0.22 1.18
C LEU A 125 15.90 0.41 1.77
N LEU A 126 15.88 0.45 3.09
CA LEU A 126 14.90 1.24 3.83
C LEU A 126 15.40 2.67 3.97
N GLY A 127 14.50 3.63 3.84
CA GLY A 127 14.86 5.03 4.03
C GLY A 127 13.67 5.96 3.80
N GLU A 128 13.81 7.19 4.24
CA GLU A 128 12.82 8.21 4.00
C GLU A 128 13.24 9.10 2.82
N GLN A 129 12.47 9.06 1.74
CA GLN A 129 12.66 9.90 0.56
C GLN A 129 11.77 11.15 0.61
N ARG A 130 10.57 10.99 1.17
CA ARG A 130 9.57 12.04 1.30
C ARG A 130 9.46 12.44 2.77
N LEU A 131 9.51 13.74 3.05
CA LEU A 131 9.39 14.31 4.40
C LEU A 131 8.11 15.12 4.58
N ASP A 132 7.30 15.25 3.53
CA ASP A 132 6.00 15.90 3.59
C ASP A 132 5.03 15.08 4.45
N GLU A 133 4.18 15.78 5.18
CA GLU A 133 3.17 15.20 6.07
C GLU A 133 1.82 15.11 5.35
N THR A 134 1.02 14.13 5.76
CA THR A 134 -0.36 13.97 5.34
C THR A 134 -1.24 15.03 6.02
N GLU A 135 -1.99 15.80 5.22
CA GLU A 135 -2.92 16.82 5.74
C GLU A 135 -4.27 16.23 6.15
N VAL A 136 -4.60 15.06 5.62
CA VAL A 136 -5.85 14.34 5.89
C VAL A 136 -5.54 12.92 6.32
N GLY A 137 -6.51 12.28 6.95
CA GLY A 137 -6.34 10.95 7.51
C GLY A 137 -6.17 10.96 9.02
N GLU A 138 -6.56 9.88 9.64
CA GLU A 138 -6.57 9.72 11.10
C GLU A 138 -5.24 9.19 11.64
N GLY A 139 -4.39 8.65 10.74
CA GLY A 139 -3.12 8.07 11.11
C GLY A 139 -2.04 8.31 10.05
N THR A 140 -0.84 8.63 10.49
CA THR A 140 0.30 8.90 9.61
C THR A 140 1.23 7.70 9.42
N THR A 141 0.99 6.63 10.16
CA THR A 141 1.82 5.42 10.12
C THR A 141 0.94 4.17 10.11
N VAL A 142 1.33 3.17 9.32
CA VAL A 142 0.65 1.88 9.23
C VAL A 142 1.66 0.78 9.49
N THR A 143 1.31 -0.18 10.35
CA THR A 143 2.03 -1.46 10.49
C THR A 143 1.26 -2.53 9.71
N LEU A 144 1.98 -3.26 8.86
CA LEU A 144 1.48 -4.40 8.08
C LEU A 144 2.17 -5.66 8.58
N ILE A 145 1.41 -6.64 9.08
CA ILE A 145 1.94 -7.93 9.55
C ILE A 145 1.37 -9.04 8.67
N ASN A 146 2.24 -9.67 7.86
CA ASN A 146 1.87 -10.79 7.00
C ASN A 146 2.35 -12.11 7.60
N ALA A 147 1.48 -13.10 7.67
CA ALA A 147 1.88 -14.48 8.00
C ALA A 147 0.88 -15.47 7.40
N THR A 148 1.36 -16.68 7.10
CA THR A 148 0.49 -17.78 6.74
C THR A 148 -0.08 -18.40 8.01
N ARG A 149 -1.41 -18.49 8.10
CA ARG A 149 -2.09 -19.06 9.27
C ARG A 149 -1.69 -20.52 9.50
N PRO A 150 -1.71 -20.99 10.74
CA PRO A 150 -1.47 -22.40 11.05
C PRO A 150 -2.42 -23.33 10.27
N ALA A 151 -1.88 -24.45 9.75
CA ALA A 151 -2.65 -25.38 8.92
C ALA A 151 -3.86 -26.01 9.64
N GLU A 152 -3.80 -26.08 10.96
CA GLU A 152 -4.88 -26.56 11.83
C GLU A 152 -6.04 -25.58 11.98
N TRP A 153 -5.84 -24.30 11.61
CA TRP A 153 -6.90 -23.30 11.67
C TRP A 153 -7.83 -23.42 10.46
N LYS A 154 -9.12 -23.41 10.74
CA LYS A 154 -10.15 -23.43 9.69
C LYS A 154 -10.29 -22.08 9.03
N GLU A 155 -10.84 -22.03 7.80
CA GLU A 155 -11.15 -20.79 7.09
C GLU A 155 -12.09 -19.84 7.85
N THR A 156 -12.88 -20.40 8.78
CA THR A 156 -13.83 -19.67 9.63
C THR A 156 -13.23 -19.23 10.97
N SER A 157 -11.90 -19.11 11.08
CA SER A 157 -11.28 -18.59 12.30
C SER A 157 -11.78 -17.19 12.60
N ASN A 158 -12.05 -16.93 13.90
CA ASN A 158 -12.51 -15.64 14.34
C ASN A 158 -11.47 -14.55 13.99
N PRO A 159 -11.86 -13.43 13.35
CA PRO A 159 -10.93 -12.34 13.00
C PRO A 159 -10.12 -11.80 14.19
N TYR A 160 -10.74 -11.74 15.35
CA TYR A 160 -10.08 -11.27 16.58
C TYR A 160 -8.98 -12.24 17.04
N ASP A 161 -9.22 -13.56 16.96
CA ASP A 161 -8.21 -14.56 17.27
C ASP A 161 -7.04 -14.49 16.29
N CYS A 162 -7.32 -14.18 15.02
CA CYS A 162 -6.28 -13.96 14.01
C CYS A 162 -5.44 -12.72 14.31
N ALA A 163 -6.06 -11.63 14.74
CA ALA A 163 -5.37 -10.41 15.11
C ALA A 163 -4.50 -10.61 16.37
N GLU A 164 -5.01 -11.31 17.38
CA GLU A 164 -4.26 -11.67 18.58
C GLU A 164 -3.06 -12.58 18.26
N TRP A 165 -3.26 -13.55 17.38
CA TRP A 165 -2.16 -14.41 16.93
C TRP A 165 -1.06 -13.65 16.19
N LEU A 166 -1.42 -12.57 15.48
CA LEU A 166 -0.45 -11.66 14.84
C LEU A 166 0.08 -10.58 15.79
N GLY A 167 -0.28 -10.63 17.08
CA GLY A 167 0.28 -9.81 18.14
C GLY A 167 -0.52 -8.57 18.52
N LEU A 168 -1.66 -8.30 17.86
CA LEU A 168 -2.53 -7.19 18.26
C LEU A 168 -3.51 -7.67 19.34
N ASN A 169 -3.61 -6.92 20.44
CA ASN A 169 -4.76 -7.05 21.35
C ASN A 169 -5.88 -6.14 20.87
N PRO A 170 -6.94 -6.66 20.20
CA PRO A 170 -8.00 -5.84 19.63
C PRO A 170 -8.83 -5.06 20.66
N TRP A 171 -8.76 -5.48 21.91
CA TRP A 171 -9.55 -4.91 23.02
C TRP A 171 -8.81 -3.85 23.83
N ALA A 172 -7.50 -3.76 23.65
CA ALA A 172 -6.63 -2.85 24.40
C ALA A 172 -5.52 -2.30 23.50
N THR A 173 -5.90 -1.66 22.39
CA THR A 173 -4.99 -1.03 21.44
C THR A 173 -5.20 0.47 21.36
N ASP A 174 -4.11 1.23 21.27
CA ASP A 174 -4.10 2.68 21.00
C ASP A 174 -4.08 2.99 19.50
N SER A 175 -4.31 1.99 18.64
CA SER A 175 -4.42 2.18 17.19
C SER A 175 -5.64 3.03 16.84
N THR A 176 -5.55 3.84 15.79
CA THR A 176 -6.69 4.61 15.27
C THR A 176 -7.69 3.70 14.57
N SER A 177 -7.20 2.64 13.92
CA SER A 177 -8.01 1.58 13.33
C SER A 177 -7.17 0.34 13.06
N TRP A 178 -7.84 -0.81 12.90
CA TRP A 178 -7.21 -2.04 12.44
C TRP A 178 -8.19 -2.89 11.64
N ASP A 179 -7.66 -3.75 10.79
CA ASP A 179 -8.41 -4.79 10.09
C ASP A 179 -7.51 -5.97 9.78
N ILE A 180 -8.11 -7.15 9.66
CA ILE A 180 -7.43 -8.37 9.24
C ILE A 180 -8.05 -8.90 7.97
N PHE A 181 -7.21 -9.35 7.05
CA PHE A 181 -7.62 -9.78 5.72
C PHE A 181 -7.02 -11.14 5.38
N ASP A 182 -7.70 -11.91 4.53
CA ASP A 182 -7.25 -13.19 3.98
C ASP A 182 -7.04 -13.06 2.46
N ALA A 183 -5.93 -13.58 1.95
CA ALA A 183 -5.57 -13.46 0.54
C ALA A 183 -6.56 -14.19 -0.37
N VAL A 184 -6.98 -13.53 -1.45
CA VAL A 184 -8.00 -14.05 -2.37
C VAL A 184 -7.49 -15.27 -3.15
N LEU A 185 -6.23 -15.23 -3.61
CA LEU A 185 -5.64 -16.29 -4.44
C LEU A 185 -4.88 -17.35 -3.64
N THR A 186 -4.46 -17.02 -2.42
CA THR A 186 -3.75 -17.91 -1.50
C THR A 186 -4.43 -17.87 -0.12
N PRO A 187 -5.64 -18.46 -0.01
CA PRO A 187 -6.37 -18.45 1.26
C PRO A 187 -5.53 -19.02 2.41
N GLY A 188 -5.49 -18.29 3.51
CA GLY A 188 -4.63 -18.57 4.65
C GLY A 188 -3.41 -17.68 4.75
N ASP A 189 -3.03 -16.95 3.71
CA ASP A 189 -2.04 -15.88 3.81
C ASP A 189 -2.74 -14.64 4.35
N LEU A 190 -2.59 -14.41 5.64
CA LEU A 190 -3.24 -13.31 6.36
C LEU A 190 -2.38 -12.05 6.32
N ILE A 191 -3.07 -10.91 6.36
CA ILE A 191 -2.44 -9.62 6.63
C ILE A 191 -3.24 -8.85 7.67
N LEU A 192 -2.57 -8.44 8.74
CA LEU A 192 -3.08 -7.49 9.71
C LEU A 192 -2.58 -6.10 9.35
N LEU A 193 -3.52 -5.18 9.20
CA LEU A 193 -3.28 -3.78 8.92
C LEU A 193 -3.67 -2.97 10.15
N ILE A 194 -2.72 -2.22 10.70
CA ILE A 194 -2.95 -1.38 11.89
C ILE A 194 -2.56 0.05 11.54
N SER A 195 -3.46 0.99 11.77
CA SER A 195 -3.22 2.42 11.59
C SER A 195 -2.88 3.06 12.92
N TRP A 196 -1.83 3.89 12.93
CA TRP A 196 -1.34 4.58 14.10
C TRP A 196 -1.38 6.09 13.88
N LYS A 197 -1.65 6.82 14.93
CA LYS A 197 -1.61 8.28 14.89
C LYS A 197 -0.26 8.80 14.36
N ASP A 198 0.84 8.17 14.79
CA ASP A 198 2.19 8.57 14.46
C ASP A 198 3.17 7.38 14.53
N ALA A 199 4.42 7.63 14.12
CA ALA A 199 5.48 6.64 14.12
C ALA A 199 5.86 6.15 15.52
N ALA A 200 5.72 7.00 16.55
CA ALA A 200 6.07 6.63 17.92
C ALA A 200 5.09 5.57 18.46
N SER A 201 3.80 5.70 18.15
CA SER A 201 2.78 4.72 18.51
C SER A 201 3.01 3.38 17.81
N ALA A 202 3.38 3.40 16.51
CA ALA A 202 3.74 2.20 15.77
C ALA A 202 4.97 1.51 16.37
N GLN A 203 6.03 2.25 16.66
CA GLN A 203 7.26 1.73 17.26
C GLN A 203 7.00 1.12 18.64
N ALA A 204 6.22 1.78 19.49
CA ALA A 204 5.88 1.26 20.81
C ALA A 204 5.15 -0.10 20.74
N PHE A 205 4.30 -0.28 19.73
CA PHE A 205 3.66 -1.57 19.45
C PHE A 205 4.68 -2.61 18.95
N GLU A 206 5.54 -2.23 18.01
CA GLU A 206 6.55 -3.14 17.41
C GLU A 206 7.60 -3.59 18.43
N ASP A 207 7.96 -2.74 19.37
CA ASP A 207 8.93 -3.04 20.45
C ASP A 207 8.45 -4.15 21.41
N VAL A 208 7.15 -4.32 21.55
CA VAL A 208 6.55 -5.37 22.43
C VAL A 208 6.08 -6.61 21.66
N LEU A 209 6.15 -6.60 20.33
CA LEU A 209 5.81 -7.76 19.52
C LEU A 209 6.74 -8.92 19.86
N ALA A 210 6.12 -10.08 20.13
CA ALA A 210 6.91 -11.31 20.29
C ALA A 210 7.62 -11.66 18.96
N PRO A 211 8.89 -12.07 19.00
CA PRO A 211 9.57 -12.50 17.79
C PRO A 211 8.80 -13.61 17.07
N ASN A 212 8.52 -13.40 15.81
CA ASN A 212 7.86 -14.38 14.94
C ASN A 212 8.60 -14.43 13.60
N ASP A 213 9.51 -15.37 13.45
CA ASP A 213 10.34 -15.53 12.24
C ASP A 213 9.51 -15.86 10.97
N LYS A 214 8.23 -16.20 11.14
CA LYS A 214 7.32 -16.51 10.05
C LYS A 214 6.46 -15.33 9.63
N ALA A 215 6.52 -14.23 10.37
CA ALA A 215 5.77 -13.02 10.07
C ALA A 215 6.68 -11.95 9.43
N ARG A 216 6.23 -11.39 8.31
CA ARG A 216 6.85 -10.19 7.76
C ARG A 216 6.14 -8.98 8.34
N ILE A 217 6.91 -8.10 8.98
CA ILE A 217 6.44 -6.87 9.61
C ILE A 217 7.00 -5.69 8.81
N ARG A 218 6.10 -4.83 8.36
CA ARG A 218 6.47 -3.61 7.61
C ARG A 218 5.84 -2.40 8.27
N THR A 219 6.65 -1.37 8.46
CA THR A 219 6.21 -0.04 8.89
C THR A 219 6.14 0.87 7.68
N VAL A 220 4.99 1.50 7.46
CA VAL A 220 4.72 2.35 6.31
C VAL A 220 4.36 3.74 6.80
N ARG A 221 5.21 4.73 6.49
CA ARG A 221 4.90 6.14 6.72
C ARG A 221 4.02 6.64 5.58
N ILE A 222 2.84 7.11 5.91
CA ILE A 222 1.86 7.60 4.93
C ILE A 222 2.28 8.98 4.43
N VAL A 223 2.27 9.15 3.12
CA VAL A 223 2.59 10.42 2.43
C VAL A 223 1.40 10.97 1.65
N ARG A 224 0.35 10.16 1.42
CA ARG A 224 -0.93 10.59 0.88
C ARG A 224 -2.04 9.70 1.45
N ASP A 225 -3.13 10.35 1.83
CA ASP A 225 -4.32 9.70 2.38
C ASP A 225 -5.58 10.37 1.83
N TYR A 226 -6.40 9.63 1.08
CA TYR A 226 -7.66 10.14 0.55
C TYR A 226 -8.66 9.02 0.30
N GLY A 227 -9.93 9.37 0.38
CA GLY A 227 -11.05 8.47 0.14
C GLY A 227 -11.98 8.95 -0.97
N LYS A 228 -13.11 8.26 -1.11
CA LYS A 228 -14.15 8.65 -2.07
C LYS A 228 -14.73 10.03 -1.75
N TYR A 229 -14.91 10.34 -0.48
CA TYR A 229 -15.57 11.55 0.01
C TYR A 229 -14.60 12.62 0.51
N ASP A 230 -13.37 12.28 0.82
CA ASP A 230 -12.30 13.24 1.11
C ASP A 230 -11.14 13.04 0.12
N ARG A 231 -10.98 14.01 -0.77
CA ARG A 231 -10.03 13.93 -1.87
C ARG A 231 -8.98 15.03 -1.85
N ARG A 232 -8.82 15.75 -0.73
CA ARG A 232 -7.90 16.88 -0.63
C ARG A 232 -6.47 16.51 -0.99
N GLU A 233 -6.02 15.31 -0.65
CA GLU A 233 -4.69 14.80 -1.03
C GLU A 233 -4.66 13.99 -2.33
N ALA A 234 -5.81 13.82 -3.00
CA ALA A 234 -5.83 13.12 -4.28
C ALA A 234 -5.05 13.91 -5.35
N PRO A 235 -4.13 13.26 -6.10
CA PRO A 235 -3.24 13.97 -7.02
C PRO A 235 -3.94 14.73 -8.16
N GLN A 236 -5.16 14.36 -8.51
CA GLN A 236 -5.99 15.03 -9.52
C GLN A 236 -7.20 15.70 -8.86
N TYR A 237 -7.05 16.15 -7.63
CA TYR A 237 -8.08 16.92 -6.99
C TYR A 237 -8.09 18.34 -7.56
N PHE A 238 -9.20 18.71 -8.18
CA PHE A 238 -9.51 20.07 -8.54
C PHE A 238 -10.59 20.57 -7.58
N THR A 239 -10.30 21.61 -6.84
CA THR A 239 -11.34 22.28 -6.06
C THR A 239 -12.47 22.67 -7.00
N ASP A 240 -13.67 22.15 -6.74
CA ASP A 240 -14.84 22.65 -7.45
C ASP A 240 -14.82 24.18 -7.31
N SER A 241 -14.89 24.88 -8.43
CA SER A 241 -15.07 26.33 -8.45
C SER A 241 -16.51 26.62 -7.98
N LYS A 242 -16.76 26.46 -6.68
CA LYS A 242 -17.97 26.97 -6.02
C LYS A 242 -17.84 28.48 -5.94
N GLY A 243 -18.21 29.16 -7.00
CA GLY A 243 -18.14 30.61 -7.09
C GLY A 243 -18.86 31.17 -8.29
N GLY A 244 -19.74 30.40 -8.91
CA GLY A 244 -20.75 30.93 -9.79
C GLY A 244 -21.94 31.41 -8.97
N GLU A 245 -21.87 32.61 -8.36
CA GLU A 245 -23.08 33.34 -7.98
C GLU A 245 -24.02 33.37 -9.21
N ARG A 246 -25.10 32.68 -9.11
CA ARG A 246 -26.24 32.92 -10.04
C ARG A 246 -26.74 34.33 -9.73
N LEU A 247 -26.28 35.30 -10.53
CA LEU A 247 -26.98 36.58 -10.64
C LEU A 247 -28.38 36.28 -11.17
N HIS A 248 -29.35 36.31 -10.28
CA HIS A 248 -30.73 36.44 -10.64
C HIS A 248 -30.94 37.87 -11.19
N GLY A 249 -31.14 37.97 -12.52
CA GLY A 249 -31.76 39.11 -13.17
C GLY A 249 -33.20 38.78 -13.41
#